data_0de3233efa6d4a41daf2ac14b54d970b
#
_entry.id   0de3233efa6d4a41daf2ac14b54d970b
#
_cell.length_a   1.000
_cell.length_b   1.000
_cell.length_c   1.000
_cell.angle_alpha   90.00
_cell.angle_beta   90.00
_cell.angle_gamma   90.00
#
_symmetry.space_group_name_H-M   'P 1'
#
loop_
_entity.id
_entity.type
_entity.pdbx_description
1 polymer ?
#
loop_
_entity_poly.entity_id
_entity_poly.type
_entity_poly.pdbx_seq_one_letter_code
_entity_poly.pdbx_strand_id
1 'polypeptide(L)'
;MSFQQNSATFAHYFYMELRRPHILYILICLWLLVSPLNVGSTWAKDFVVVIDAGHGGHDPGAIGKISKEKNINLKVALKLGNQIKQNCNDVKVVYTRSKDVFIPLDRRAEIANNAKADLFISIHTNALANNRTAKGASTWTLGLAKSDANLEVAKRENSVILYEDDYKTRYAGFNPNSAESYIIFEFMQDKYMEQSVHLASLVQKQFRHHCKRIDRGVHQAGFLVLKASAMPSILVELGFISTPEEERYLNTDEGTTTLARGIYRAFLAYKREHEIRLTGASRTILPNDDEEATEAPVIAQTDSTQEKAAERPKNSSRPKELMAEAKTQRPIVAESTTNDSEITFKIQILTSSRPLAKNDKRLKGLKDVDYYKEGGIYKYTYGASPDYNKVLRTRRNTVTPLFKDAFIIAFRNGEKMNINEAIAEFKKRRNK
;
A
#
# COMPACT_ATOMS: atom_id res chain seq x y z
N MET A 1 -40.96 66.92 -45.01
CA MET A 1 -40.37 67.40 -43.74
C MET A 1 -41.15 66.86 -42.52
N SER A 2 -41.40 65.55 -42.39
CA SER A 2 -42.14 65.00 -41.22
C SER A 2 -41.69 63.65 -40.67
N PHE A 3 -40.59 63.16 -41.15
CA PHE A 3 -40.08 61.81 -40.69
C PHE A 3 -38.93 61.89 -39.67
N GLN A 4 -38.27 63.03 -39.48
CA GLN A 4 -37.16 63.21 -38.56
C GLN A 4 -37.53 63.60 -37.13
N GLN A 5 -38.76 64.13 -36.91
CA GLN A 5 -39.21 64.52 -35.57
C GLN A 5 -39.73 63.37 -34.71
N ASN A 6 -40.19 62.25 -35.28
CA ASN A 6 -40.72 61.12 -34.53
C ASN A 6 -39.64 60.20 -33.97
N SER A 7 -38.45 60.17 -34.56
CA SER A 7 -37.37 59.30 -34.08
C SER A 7 -36.69 59.84 -32.80
N ALA A 8 -36.56 61.12 -32.66
CA ALA A 8 -35.95 61.73 -31.47
C ALA A 8 -36.86 61.65 -30.24
N THR A 9 -38.20 61.74 -30.43
CA THR A 9 -39.19 61.63 -29.35
C THR A 9 -39.27 60.18 -28.85
N PHE A 10 -39.16 59.18 -29.74
CA PHE A 10 -39.17 57.74 -29.36
C PHE A 10 -37.90 57.32 -28.60
N ALA A 11 -36.77 57.85 -29.03
CA ALA A 11 -35.49 57.57 -28.34
C ALA A 11 -35.45 58.25 -26.95
N HIS A 12 -36.03 59.43 -26.80
CA HIS A 12 -36.09 60.16 -25.52
C HIS A 12 -37.07 59.48 -24.54
N TYR A 13 -38.18 58.95 -25.04
CA TYR A 13 -39.16 58.20 -24.22
C TYR A 13 -38.59 56.88 -23.76
N PHE A 14 -37.86 56.16 -24.64
CA PHE A 14 -37.21 54.91 -24.32
C PHE A 14 -36.05 55.07 -23.30
N TYR A 15 -35.33 56.21 -23.38
CA TYR A 15 -34.25 56.52 -22.44
C TYR A 15 -34.76 56.97 -21.06
N MET A 16 -35.94 57.57 -20.96
CA MET A 16 -36.58 57.96 -19.70
C MET A 16 -37.22 56.76 -18.97
N GLU A 17 -37.75 55.77 -19.69
CA GLU A 17 -38.31 54.55 -19.13
C GLU A 17 -37.21 53.65 -18.55
N LEU A 18 -36.02 53.61 -19.16
CA LEU A 18 -34.87 52.87 -18.64
C LEU A 18 -34.30 53.43 -17.34
N ARG A 19 -34.63 54.64 -16.93
CA ARG A 19 -34.24 55.25 -15.64
C ARG A 19 -35.13 54.86 -14.47
N ARG A 20 -36.23 54.14 -14.69
CA ARG A 20 -37.02 53.62 -13.58
C ARG A 20 -36.26 52.44 -12.96
N PRO A 21 -35.88 52.54 -11.69
CA PRO A 21 -35.04 51.49 -11.03
C PRO A 21 -35.66 50.08 -11.16
N HIS A 22 -36.97 50.01 -11.23
CA HIS A 22 -37.70 48.74 -11.36
C HIS A 22 -37.49 48.05 -12.73
N ILE A 23 -37.43 48.81 -13.83
CA ILE A 23 -37.19 48.27 -15.18
C ILE A 23 -35.75 47.74 -15.28
N LEU A 24 -34.78 48.45 -14.70
CA LEU A 24 -33.39 48.04 -14.65
C LEU A 24 -33.24 46.75 -13.83
N TYR A 25 -33.93 46.65 -12.69
CA TYR A 25 -33.95 45.41 -11.86
C TYR A 25 -34.59 44.23 -12.62
N ILE A 26 -35.70 44.46 -13.32
CA ILE A 26 -36.34 43.42 -14.13
C ILE A 26 -35.43 42.96 -15.27
N LEU A 27 -34.74 43.87 -15.95
CA LEU A 27 -33.78 43.51 -17.00
C LEU A 27 -32.56 42.79 -16.46
N ILE A 28 -32.06 43.15 -15.28
CA ILE A 28 -30.96 42.44 -14.60
C ILE A 28 -31.44 41.06 -14.17
N CYS A 29 -32.64 40.92 -13.60
CA CYS A 29 -33.21 39.60 -13.24
C CYS A 29 -33.47 38.75 -14.48
N LEU A 30 -33.96 39.31 -15.58
CA LEU A 30 -34.13 38.61 -16.86
C LEU A 30 -32.77 38.18 -17.44
N TRP A 31 -31.77 39.05 -17.36
CA TRP A 31 -30.42 38.74 -17.82
C TRP A 31 -29.76 37.64 -16.97
N LEU A 32 -29.99 37.63 -15.65
CA LEU A 32 -29.58 36.56 -14.75
C LEU A 32 -30.31 35.24 -15.00
N LEU A 33 -31.59 35.29 -15.42
CA LEU A 33 -32.40 34.11 -15.77
C LEU A 33 -32.07 33.56 -17.18
N VAL A 34 -31.66 34.43 -18.11
CA VAL A 34 -31.31 34.06 -19.49
C VAL A 34 -29.79 33.89 -19.67
N SER A 35 -28.99 34.37 -18.70
CA SER A 35 -27.57 33.99 -18.69
C SER A 35 -27.53 32.46 -18.65
N PRO A 36 -27.01 31.78 -19.70
CA PRO A 36 -26.67 30.41 -19.53
C PRO A 36 -25.70 30.42 -18.32
N LEU A 37 -26.14 29.92 -17.19
CA LEU A 37 -25.22 29.44 -16.18
C LEU A 37 -24.34 28.51 -16.98
N ASN A 38 -23.21 29.02 -17.46
CA ASN A 38 -22.05 28.21 -17.78
C ASN A 38 -21.65 27.58 -16.44
N VAL A 39 -22.48 26.66 -15.96
CA VAL A 39 -22.03 25.57 -15.14
C VAL A 39 -21.07 24.86 -16.08
N GLY A 40 -19.85 25.39 -16.15
CA GLY A 40 -18.77 24.73 -16.83
C GLY A 40 -18.81 23.33 -16.29
N SER A 41 -19.23 22.40 -17.13
CA SER A 41 -19.00 20.99 -16.87
C SER A 41 -17.49 20.91 -16.67
N THR A 42 -17.05 21.07 -15.43
CA THR A 42 -15.70 20.67 -15.06
C THR A 42 -15.71 19.19 -15.35
N TRP A 43 -15.23 18.85 -16.54
CA TRP A 43 -14.98 17.47 -16.90
C TRP A 43 -14.03 16.98 -15.82
N ALA A 44 -14.58 16.25 -14.85
CA ALA A 44 -13.76 15.64 -13.84
C ALA A 44 -12.73 14.83 -14.60
N LYS A 45 -11.45 15.08 -14.32
CA LYS A 45 -10.34 14.34 -14.92
C LYS A 45 -10.63 12.84 -14.80
N ASP A 46 -10.49 12.11 -15.91
CA ASP A 46 -10.65 10.66 -15.89
C ASP A 46 -9.74 10.04 -14.84
N PHE A 47 -10.26 9.10 -14.08
CA PHE A 47 -9.46 8.28 -13.19
C PHE A 47 -8.60 7.34 -14.04
N VAL A 48 -7.28 7.40 -13.90
CA VAL A 48 -6.36 6.59 -14.69
C VAL A 48 -5.88 5.41 -13.85
N VAL A 49 -6.19 4.18 -14.29
CA VAL A 49 -5.67 2.95 -13.69
C VAL A 49 -4.71 2.27 -14.65
N VAL A 50 -3.52 1.92 -14.14
CA VAL A 50 -2.57 1.06 -14.86
C VAL A 50 -2.67 -0.35 -14.34
N ILE A 51 -2.91 -1.30 -15.25
CA ILE A 51 -2.94 -2.73 -14.95
C ILE A 51 -1.66 -3.33 -15.53
N ASP A 52 -0.84 -3.87 -14.66
CA ASP A 52 0.39 -4.55 -14.97
C ASP A 52 0.19 -6.05 -14.95
N ALA A 53 0.37 -6.71 -16.08
CA ALA A 53 0.43 -8.16 -16.14
C ALA A 53 1.89 -8.60 -15.93
N GLY A 54 2.22 -9.12 -14.76
CA GLY A 54 3.58 -9.55 -14.43
C GLY A 54 4.17 -10.52 -15.44
N HIS A 55 5.51 -10.48 -15.61
CA HIS A 55 6.26 -11.29 -16.55
C HIS A 55 5.89 -11.03 -18.02
N GLY A 56 6.24 -11.95 -18.93
CA GLY A 56 5.89 -11.85 -20.37
C GLY A 56 7.07 -12.09 -21.31
N GLY A 57 6.78 -12.46 -22.54
CA GLY A 57 7.79 -12.76 -23.56
C GLY A 57 8.71 -13.92 -23.15
N HIS A 58 10.01 -13.68 -23.09
CA HIS A 58 11.02 -14.67 -22.67
C HIS A 58 11.03 -14.92 -21.15
N ASP A 59 10.42 -14.05 -20.34
CA ASP A 59 10.22 -14.27 -18.92
C ASP A 59 8.89 -15.03 -18.67
N PRO A 60 8.94 -16.33 -18.36
CA PRO A 60 7.74 -17.12 -18.13
C PRO A 60 7.07 -16.84 -16.77
N GLY A 61 7.78 -16.20 -15.82
CA GLY A 61 7.44 -16.24 -14.40
C GLY A 61 7.57 -17.66 -13.83
N ALA A 62 6.81 -17.97 -12.81
CA ALA A 62 6.75 -19.31 -12.26
C ALA A 62 6.17 -20.29 -13.29
N ILE A 63 6.77 -21.50 -13.34
CA ILE A 63 6.36 -22.56 -14.26
C ILE A 63 5.63 -23.64 -13.44
N GLY A 64 4.36 -23.82 -13.75
CA GLY A 64 3.53 -24.87 -13.23
C GLY A 64 3.69 -26.19 -14.00
N LYS A 65 2.80 -27.15 -13.72
CA LYS A 65 2.77 -28.43 -14.43
C LYS A 65 2.15 -28.31 -15.83
N ILE A 66 1.16 -27.44 -16.00
CA ILE A 66 0.36 -27.30 -17.24
C ILE A 66 0.36 -25.87 -17.77
N SER A 67 0.92 -24.91 -17.07
CA SER A 67 0.84 -23.49 -17.43
C SER A 67 2.08 -22.70 -17.01
N LYS A 68 2.15 -21.45 -17.47
CA LYS A 68 3.15 -20.45 -17.09
C LYS A 68 2.44 -19.25 -16.48
N GLU A 69 3.01 -18.70 -15.43
CA GLU A 69 2.48 -17.56 -14.70
C GLU A 69 2.13 -16.38 -15.61
N LYS A 70 3.01 -16.01 -16.54
CA LYS A 70 2.79 -14.91 -17.50
C LYS A 70 1.46 -14.97 -18.24
N ASN A 71 0.96 -16.19 -18.54
CA ASN A 71 -0.28 -16.40 -19.27
C ASN A 71 -1.50 -16.18 -18.39
N ILE A 72 -1.45 -16.66 -17.14
CA ILE A 72 -2.51 -16.46 -16.15
C ILE A 72 -2.63 -14.97 -15.84
N ASN A 73 -1.49 -14.31 -15.54
CA ASN A 73 -1.44 -12.89 -15.22
C ASN A 73 -2.05 -12.04 -16.33
N LEU A 74 -1.66 -12.31 -17.60
CA LEU A 74 -2.21 -11.60 -18.76
C LEU A 74 -3.71 -11.80 -18.91
N LYS A 75 -4.19 -13.04 -18.76
CA LYS A 75 -5.61 -13.37 -18.88
C LYS A 75 -6.46 -12.61 -17.86
N VAL A 76 -6.03 -12.60 -16.59
CA VAL A 76 -6.72 -11.87 -15.53
C VAL A 76 -6.65 -10.36 -15.71
N ALA A 77 -5.48 -9.83 -16.09
CA ALA A 77 -5.28 -8.40 -16.35
C ALA A 77 -6.22 -7.88 -17.47
N LEU A 78 -6.33 -8.64 -18.57
CA LEU A 78 -7.21 -8.26 -19.68
C LEU A 78 -8.69 -8.34 -19.29
N LYS A 79 -9.09 -9.36 -18.53
CA LYS A 79 -10.47 -9.48 -18.01
C LYS A 79 -10.82 -8.33 -17.06
N LEU A 80 -9.91 -7.98 -16.15
CA LEU A 80 -10.08 -6.85 -15.23
C LEU A 80 -10.26 -5.53 -16.01
N GLY A 81 -9.37 -5.25 -16.92
CA GLY A 81 -9.45 -4.01 -17.69
C GLY A 81 -10.65 -3.95 -18.63
N ASN A 82 -11.12 -5.08 -19.16
CA ASN A 82 -12.36 -5.14 -19.94
C ASN A 82 -13.58 -4.82 -19.08
N GLN A 83 -13.66 -5.39 -17.84
CA GLN A 83 -14.74 -5.06 -16.90
C GLN A 83 -14.76 -3.59 -16.54
N ILE A 84 -13.59 -2.96 -16.29
CA ILE A 84 -13.50 -1.54 -16.01
C ILE A 84 -13.96 -0.71 -17.22
N LYS A 85 -13.46 -1.00 -18.42
CA LYS A 85 -13.82 -0.27 -19.65
C LYS A 85 -15.30 -0.36 -20.00
N GLN A 86 -15.94 -1.48 -19.72
CA GLN A 86 -17.37 -1.70 -20.01
C GLN A 86 -18.29 -0.98 -19.01
N ASN A 87 -17.85 -0.80 -17.78
CA ASN A 87 -18.73 -0.35 -16.69
C ASN A 87 -18.35 1.01 -16.09
N CYS A 88 -17.20 1.60 -16.47
CA CYS A 88 -16.71 2.87 -15.94
C CYS A 88 -16.30 3.79 -17.08
N ASN A 89 -17.20 4.66 -17.51
CA ASN A 89 -16.97 5.59 -18.63
C ASN A 89 -16.00 6.73 -18.27
N ASP A 90 -15.75 6.96 -16.98
CA ASP A 90 -14.87 7.97 -16.41
C ASP A 90 -13.51 7.41 -15.99
N VAL A 91 -13.16 6.20 -16.48
CA VAL A 91 -11.89 5.53 -16.16
C VAL A 91 -11.10 5.23 -17.43
N LYS A 92 -9.87 5.73 -17.45
CA LYS A 92 -8.90 5.37 -18.47
C LYS A 92 -8.07 4.17 -18.01
N VAL A 93 -8.17 3.05 -18.71
CA VAL A 93 -7.35 1.86 -18.46
C VAL A 93 -6.13 1.85 -19.37
N VAL A 94 -4.96 1.74 -18.75
CA VAL A 94 -3.67 1.57 -19.42
C VAL A 94 -3.08 0.23 -19.01
N TYR A 95 -2.50 -0.51 -19.95
CA TYR A 95 -1.79 -1.76 -19.66
C TYR A 95 -0.30 -1.57 -19.83
N THR A 96 0.52 -2.20 -18.98
CA THR A 96 1.95 -2.30 -19.22
C THR A 96 2.22 -3.20 -20.43
N ARG A 97 1.44 -4.29 -20.56
CA ARG A 97 1.37 -5.15 -21.74
C ARG A 97 -0.04 -5.70 -21.94
N SER A 98 -0.45 -5.86 -23.18
CA SER A 98 -1.71 -6.51 -23.58
C SER A 98 -1.48 -7.73 -24.47
N LYS A 99 -0.21 -8.10 -24.64
CA LYS A 99 0.25 -9.26 -25.43
C LYS A 99 1.35 -9.98 -24.65
N ASP A 100 1.78 -11.13 -25.14
CA ASP A 100 2.91 -11.88 -24.58
C ASP A 100 4.24 -11.25 -25.02
N VAL A 101 4.61 -10.14 -24.41
CA VAL A 101 5.86 -9.41 -24.64
C VAL A 101 6.54 -9.15 -23.30
N PHE A 102 7.86 -9.10 -23.30
CA PHE A 102 8.66 -8.74 -22.12
C PHE A 102 8.68 -7.22 -21.92
N ILE A 103 8.48 -6.78 -20.68
CA ILE A 103 8.60 -5.37 -20.24
C ILE A 103 9.50 -5.35 -19.02
N PRO A 104 10.63 -4.62 -19.03
CA PRO A 104 11.50 -4.43 -17.86
C PRO A 104 10.75 -3.88 -16.65
N LEU A 105 11.21 -4.21 -15.42
CA LEU A 105 10.47 -3.84 -14.19
C LEU A 105 10.33 -2.32 -14.01
N ASP A 106 11.40 -1.56 -14.22
CA ASP A 106 11.39 -0.10 -14.13
C ASP A 106 10.47 0.53 -15.19
N ARG A 107 10.43 -0.05 -16.39
CA ARG A 107 9.57 0.42 -17.48
C ARG A 107 8.09 0.30 -17.14
N ARG A 108 7.68 -0.68 -16.33
CA ARG A 108 6.30 -0.85 -15.88
C ARG A 108 5.85 0.33 -15.03
N ALA A 109 6.67 0.71 -14.03
CA ALA A 109 6.43 1.89 -13.21
C ALA A 109 6.50 3.18 -14.04
N GLU A 110 7.42 3.29 -14.99
CA GLU A 110 7.53 4.43 -15.91
C GLU A 110 6.27 4.62 -16.76
N ILE A 111 5.69 3.55 -17.30
CA ILE A 111 4.41 3.58 -18.05
C ILE A 111 3.31 4.18 -17.14
N ALA A 112 3.24 3.77 -15.88
CA ALA A 112 2.26 4.28 -14.95
C ALA A 112 2.48 5.77 -14.62
N ASN A 113 3.72 6.17 -14.38
CA ASN A 113 4.09 7.56 -14.09
C ASN A 113 3.81 8.47 -15.30
N ASN A 114 4.17 8.04 -16.50
CA ASN A 114 3.93 8.80 -17.73
C ASN A 114 2.43 8.93 -18.06
N ALA A 115 1.64 7.91 -17.72
CA ALA A 115 0.19 7.97 -17.82
C ALA A 115 -0.45 8.89 -16.76
N LYS A 116 0.33 9.40 -15.78
CA LYS A 116 -0.15 10.11 -14.59
C LYS A 116 -1.26 9.32 -13.90
N ALA A 117 -1.01 8.03 -13.70
CA ALA A 117 -1.98 7.12 -13.16
C ALA A 117 -2.36 7.49 -11.71
N ASP A 118 -3.63 7.31 -11.39
CA ASP A 118 -4.15 7.46 -10.05
C ASP A 118 -4.02 6.15 -9.24
N LEU A 119 -3.77 5.03 -9.95
CA LEU A 119 -3.63 3.70 -9.37
C LEU A 119 -2.80 2.75 -10.24
N PHE A 120 -1.96 1.92 -9.60
CA PHE A 120 -1.19 0.85 -10.26
C PHE A 120 -1.51 -0.51 -9.63
N ILE A 121 -1.94 -1.48 -10.44
CA ILE A 121 -2.28 -2.84 -10.02
C ILE A 121 -1.42 -3.83 -10.80
N SER A 122 -0.45 -4.45 -10.15
CA SER A 122 0.36 -5.53 -10.72
C SER A 122 -0.25 -6.89 -10.37
N ILE A 123 -0.36 -7.78 -11.35
CA ILE A 123 -1.02 -9.08 -11.25
C ILE A 123 0.02 -10.18 -11.45
N HIS A 124 0.13 -11.05 -10.45
CA HIS A 124 1.07 -12.15 -10.34
C HIS A 124 0.40 -13.45 -9.87
N THR A 125 1.12 -14.54 -9.98
CA THR A 125 0.69 -15.85 -9.52
C THR A 125 1.82 -16.55 -8.78
N ASN A 126 1.65 -16.72 -7.47
CA ASN A 126 2.65 -17.21 -6.53
C ASN A 126 3.12 -18.65 -6.83
N ALA A 127 4.32 -18.98 -6.37
CA ALA A 127 4.85 -20.35 -6.38
C ALA A 127 5.70 -20.61 -5.14
N LEU A 128 5.67 -21.83 -4.65
CA LEU A 128 6.54 -22.31 -3.58
C LEU A 128 7.32 -23.56 -4.06
N ALA A 129 8.65 -23.50 -4.01
CA ALA A 129 9.51 -24.58 -4.52
C ALA A 129 9.23 -25.92 -3.85
N ASN A 130 9.02 -25.93 -2.53
CA ASN A 130 8.92 -27.14 -1.72
C ASN A 130 7.52 -27.37 -1.15
N ASN A 131 6.50 -26.63 -1.58
CA ASN A 131 5.14 -26.78 -1.09
C ASN A 131 4.16 -26.87 -2.26
N ARG A 132 3.50 -28.00 -2.38
CA ARG A 132 2.49 -28.27 -3.42
C ARG A 132 1.07 -28.33 -2.86
N THR A 133 0.87 -27.83 -1.65
CA THR A 133 -0.43 -27.80 -0.97
C THR A 133 -0.90 -26.39 -0.58
N ALA A 134 -0.04 -25.38 -0.78
CA ALA A 134 -0.37 -23.99 -0.51
C ALA A 134 -1.51 -23.53 -1.40
N LYS A 135 -2.53 -22.89 -0.81
CA LYS A 135 -3.72 -22.38 -1.50
C LYS A 135 -4.04 -20.95 -1.05
N GLY A 136 -4.79 -20.24 -1.87
CA GLY A 136 -5.30 -18.93 -1.53
C GLY A 136 -4.52 -17.78 -2.17
N ALA A 137 -5.01 -16.56 -1.97
CA ALA A 137 -4.49 -15.34 -2.58
C ALA A 137 -3.95 -14.37 -1.52
N SER A 138 -2.97 -13.56 -1.88
CA SER A 138 -2.41 -12.50 -1.04
C SER A 138 -2.24 -11.21 -1.85
N THR A 139 -2.24 -10.07 -1.17
CA THR A 139 -1.95 -8.79 -1.81
C THR A 139 -0.81 -8.10 -1.10
N TRP A 140 0.06 -7.46 -1.88
CA TRP A 140 1.33 -6.93 -1.43
C TRP A 140 1.45 -5.45 -1.73
N THR A 141 2.11 -4.73 -0.82
CA THR A 141 2.51 -3.34 -1.01
C THR A 141 4.02 -3.19 -0.87
N LEU A 142 4.54 -2.08 -1.38
CA LEU A 142 5.94 -1.76 -1.18
C LEU A 142 6.22 -1.59 0.32
N GLY A 143 7.35 -2.08 0.77
CA GLY A 143 7.79 -1.91 2.16
C GLY A 143 8.82 -2.94 2.57
N LEU A 144 9.07 -3.01 3.88
CA LEU A 144 9.99 -3.98 4.45
C LEU A 144 9.35 -5.35 4.56
N ALA A 145 10.06 -6.38 4.11
CA ALA A 145 9.67 -7.76 4.35
C ALA A 145 9.73 -8.10 5.85
N LYS A 146 8.58 -8.42 6.44
CA LYS A 146 8.46 -8.72 7.87
C LYS A 146 8.92 -10.14 8.24
N SER A 147 9.16 -11.01 7.25
CA SER A 147 9.60 -12.38 7.42
C SER A 147 10.48 -12.82 6.26
N ASP A 148 11.27 -13.88 6.46
CA ASP A 148 12.06 -14.49 5.40
C ASP A 148 11.17 -14.99 4.25
N ALA A 149 9.97 -15.52 4.57
CA ALA A 149 9.01 -15.94 3.56
C ALA A 149 8.55 -14.76 2.67
N ASN A 150 8.33 -13.58 3.25
CA ASN A 150 7.98 -12.38 2.49
C ASN A 150 9.16 -11.92 1.61
N LEU A 151 10.38 -12.01 2.13
CA LEU A 151 11.59 -11.68 1.38
C LEU A 151 11.78 -12.61 0.18
N GLU A 152 11.54 -13.91 0.35
CA GLU A 152 11.67 -14.89 -0.75
C GLU A 152 10.66 -14.63 -1.88
N VAL A 153 9.45 -14.16 -1.59
CA VAL A 153 8.52 -13.72 -2.63
C VAL A 153 9.10 -12.54 -3.41
N ALA A 154 9.58 -11.50 -2.73
CA ALA A 154 10.17 -10.34 -3.40
C ALA A 154 11.43 -10.71 -4.21
N LYS A 155 12.29 -11.62 -3.69
CA LYS A 155 13.45 -12.11 -4.43
C LYS A 155 13.05 -12.78 -5.73
N ARG A 156 12.03 -13.64 -5.69
CA ARG A 156 11.54 -14.33 -6.87
C ARG A 156 11.04 -13.34 -7.92
N GLU A 157 10.17 -12.40 -7.51
CA GLU A 157 9.60 -11.40 -8.42
C GLU A 157 10.66 -10.44 -8.98
N ASN A 158 11.61 -10.03 -8.15
CA ASN A 158 12.69 -9.16 -8.59
C ASN A 158 13.75 -9.88 -9.44
N SER A 159 13.82 -11.22 -9.40
CA SER A 159 14.82 -11.99 -10.18
C SER A 159 14.65 -11.82 -11.68
N VAL A 160 13.51 -11.33 -12.13
CA VAL A 160 13.26 -11.03 -13.55
C VAL A 160 14.25 -10.02 -14.13
N ILE A 161 14.85 -9.12 -13.32
CA ILE A 161 15.89 -8.20 -13.80
C ILE A 161 17.12 -8.94 -14.36
N LEU A 162 17.37 -10.19 -13.96
CA LEU A 162 18.48 -10.99 -14.48
C LEU A 162 18.29 -11.39 -15.96
N TYR A 163 17.10 -11.23 -16.52
CA TYR A 163 16.81 -11.37 -17.94
C TYR A 163 17.10 -10.09 -18.76
N GLU A 164 17.50 -9.00 -18.08
CA GLU A 164 17.83 -7.72 -18.72
C GLU A 164 19.35 -7.58 -18.87
N ASP A 165 19.83 -7.31 -20.10
CA ASP A 165 21.28 -7.26 -20.39
C ASP A 165 22.00 -6.15 -19.60
N ASP A 166 21.31 -5.05 -19.31
CA ASP A 166 21.84 -3.86 -18.64
C ASP A 166 21.46 -3.74 -17.16
N TYR A 167 20.95 -4.83 -16.54
CA TYR A 167 20.37 -4.78 -15.19
C TYR A 167 21.31 -4.20 -14.12
N LYS A 168 22.64 -4.45 -14.22
CA LYS A 168 23.61 -3.96 -13.26
C LYS A 168 23.68 -2.42 -13.20
N THR A 169 23.59 -1.80 -14.39
CA THR A 169 23.60 -0.34 -14.52
C THR A 169 22.22 0.22 -14.18
N ARG A 170 21.17 -0.38 -14.73
CA ARG A 170 19.78 0.06 -14.58
C ARG A 170 19.30 0.03 -13.12
N TYR A 171 19.66 -1.00 -12.38
CA TYR A 171 19.25 -1.16 -10.97
C TYR A 171 20.37 -0.83 -9.97
N ALA A 172 21.38 -0.05 -10.38
CA ALA A 172 22.45 0.44 -9.52
C ALA A 172 23.13 -0.65 -8.66
N GLY A 173 23.41 -1.81 -9.27
CA GLY A 173 24.06 -2.94 -8.60
C GLY A 173 23.15 -3.71 -7.63
N PHE A 174 21.85 -3.50 -7.65
CA PHE A 174 20.90 -4.32 -6.88
C PHE A 174 21.01 -5.78 -7.28
N ASN A 175 21.25 -6.66 -6.31
CA ASN A 175 21.26 -8.11 -6.51
C ASN A 175 19.96 -8.70 -5.94
N PRO A 176 19.04 -9.22 -6.79
CA PRO A 176 17.76 -9.76 -6.34
C PRO A 176 17.88 -10.98 -5.44
N ASN A 177 19.01 -11.70 -5.48
CA ASN A 177 19.25 -12.89 -4.67
C ASN A 177 19.88 -12.58 -3.30
N SER A 178 20.39 -11.35 -3.08
CA SER A 178 21.04 -10.95 -1.85
C SER A 178 20.05 -10.23 -0.91
N ALA A 179 19.89 -10.75 0.32
CA ALA A 179 19.06 -10.10 1.32
C ALA A 179 19.54 -8.68 1.67
N GLU A 180 20.85 -8.42 1.53
CA GLU A 180 21.46 -7.12 1.77
C GLU A 180 20.94 -6.05 0.80
N SER A 181 20.63 -6.42 -0.44
CA SER A 181 20.06 -5.49 -1.44
C SER A 181 18.69 -4.97 -1.02
N TYR A 182 17.93 -5.74 -0.24
CA TYR A 182 16.59 -5.36 0.23
C TYR A 182 16.61 -4.39 1.41
N ILE A 183 17.76 -4.16 2.03
CA ILE A 183 17.90 -3.18 3.12
C ILE A 183 17.50 -1.77 2.65
N ILE A 184 17.68 -1.45 1.37
CA ILE A 184 17.27 -0.16 0.81
C ILE A 184 15.77 0.14 1.03
N PHE A 185 14.94 -0.89 1.05
CA PHE A 185 13.50 -0.73 1.24
C PHE A 185 13.12 -0.40 2.69
N GLU A 186 14.01 -0.59 3.66
CA GLU A 186 13.82 -0.13 5.04
C GLU A 186 13.79 1.42 5.12
N PHE A 187 14.43 2.08 4.17
CA PHE A 187 14.62 3.53 4.15
C PHE A 187 13.68 4.25 3.19
N MET A 188 12.91 3.51 2.42
CA MET A 188 11.95 4.11 1.53
C MET A 188 10.68 4.46 2.29
N GLN A 189 10.36 5.75 2.34
CA GLN A 189 9.02 6.20 2.73
C GLN A 189 8.14 6.18 1.49
N ASP A 190 7.19 5.27 1.44
CA ASP A 190 6.17 5.31 0.42
C ASP A 190 5.09 6.32 0.84
N LYS A 191 5.04 7.43 0.11
CA LYS A 191 4.02 8.48 0.29
C LYS A 191 2.59 7.92 0.18
N TYR A 192 2.42 6.85 -0.55
CA TYR A 192 1.11 6.25 -0.86
C TYR A 192 0.85 4.96 -0.09
N MET A 193 1.66 4.65 0.92
CA MET A 193 1.59 3.42 1.70
C MET A 193 0.18 3.16 2.25
N GLU A 194 -0.42 4.16 2.87
CA GLU A 194 -1.74 4.02 3.49
C GLU A 194 -2.80 3.67 2.44
N GLN A 195 -2.82 4.36 1.31
CA GLN A 195 -3.75 4.11 0.22
C GLN A 195 -3.51 2.74 -0.43
N SER A 196 -2.25 2.35 -0.58
CA SER A 196 -1.86 1.04 -1.12
C SER A 196 -2.33 -0.10 -0.21
N VAL A 197 -2.10 0.01 1.10
CA VAL A 197 -2.56 -0.97 2.11
C VAL A 197 -4.09 -1.03 2.15
N HIS A 198 -4.75 0.12 2.04
CA HIS A 198 -6.22 0.18 2.01
C HIS A 198 -6.78 -0.57 0.80
N LEU A 199 -6.28 -0.28 -0.42
CA LEU A 199 -6.68 -1.00 -1.63
C LEU A 199 -6.39 -2.50 -1.52
N ALA A 200 -5.21 -2.88 -1.02
CA ALA A 200 -4.85 -4.28 -0.82
C ALA A 200 -5.82 -5.00 0.13
N SER A 201 -6.29 -4.31 1.16
CA SER A 201 -7.28 -4.82 2.11
C SER A 201 -8.65 -5.02 1.44
N LEU A 202 -9.06 -4.09 0.57
CA LEU A 202 -10.28 -4.22 -0.23
C LEU A 202 -10.20 -5.42 -1.17
N VAL A 203 -9.05 -5.66 -1.84
CA VAL A 203 -8.85 -6.84 -2.70
C VAL A 203 -8.98 -8.13 -1.88
N GLN A 204 -8.32 -8.23 -0.74
CA GLN A 204 -8.39 -9.42 0.12
C GLN A 204 -9.81 -9.66 0.65
N LYS A 205 -10.55 -8.60 1.00
CA LYS A 205 -11.97 -8.70 1.37
C LYS A 205 -12.80 -9.34 0.26
N GLN A 206 -12.60 -8.89 -1.00
CA GLN A 206 -13.32 -9.45 -2.15
C GLN A 206 -12.92 -10.91 -2.43
N PHE A 207 -11.64 -11.22 -2.35
CA PHE A 207 -11.14 -12.58 -2.53
C PHE A 207 -11.76 -13.56 -1.52
N ARG A 208 -11.87 -13.16 -0.25
CA ARG A 208 -12.51 -13.96 0.79
C ARG A 208 -14.01 -14.10 0.59
N HIS A 209 -14.71 -12.98 0.37
CA HIS A 209 -16.19 -12.98 0.40
C HIS A 209 -16.81 -13.38 -0.93
N HIS A 210 -16.33 -12.84 -2.07
CA HIS A 210 -16.92 -13.10 -3.39
C HIS A 210 -16.20 -14.22 -4.15
N CYS A 211 -14.87 -14.24 -4.13
CA CYS A 211 -14.12 -15.26 -4.85
C CYS A 211 -13.99 -16.58 -4.07
N LYS A 212 -14.44 -16.62 -2.81
CA LYS A 212 -14.33 -17.79 -1.90
C LYS A 212 -12.89 -18.33 -1.81
N ARG A 213 -11.92 -17.42 -1.94
CA ARG A 213 -10.49 -17.77 -1.83
C ARG A 213 -10.04 -17.76 -0.37
N ILE A 214 -9.09 -18.61 -0.04
CA ILE A 214 -8.38 -18.51 1.23
C ILE A 214 -7.64 -17.18 1.23
N ASP A 215 -7.97 -16.33 2.21
CA ASP A 215 -7.34 -15.02 2.41
C ASP A 215 -6.01 -15.23 3.14
N ARG A 216 -4.91 -14.94 2.45
CA ARG A 216 -3.58 -15.01 3.02
C ARG A 216 -3.07 -13.66 3.55
N GLY A 217 -3.91 -12.63 3.49
CA GLY A 217 -3.64 -11.32 4.06
C GLY A 217 -2.92 -10.35 3.14
N VAL A 218 -2.71 -9.16 3.71
CA VAL A 218 -1.92 -8.08 3.11
C VAL A 218 -0.52 -8.11 3.69
N HIS A 219 0.48 -8.07 2.81
CA HIS A 219 1.90 -8.15 3.17
C HIS A 219 2.69 -6.98 2.58
N GLN A 220 3.93 -6.83 3.05
CA GLN A 220 4.89 -5.87 2.53
C GLN A 220 6.19 -6.56 2.16
N ALA A 221 6.78 -6.13 1.04
CA ALA A 221 8.12 -6.52 0.65
C ALA A 221 8.72 -5.52 -0.36
N GLY A 222 10.01 -5.66 -0.63
CA GLY A 222 10.77 -4.78 -1.51
C GLY A 222 10.60 -5.12 -2.99
N PHE A 223 9.42 -4.91 -3.55
CA PHE A 223 9.17 -5.15 -4.98
C PHE A 223 9.70 -4.00 -5.84
N LEU A 224 10.62 -4.29 -6.75
CA LEU A 224 11.16 -3.29 -7.68
C LEU A 224 10.09 -2.67 -8.58
N VAL A 225 9.10 -3.46 -9.01
CA VAL A 225 8.00 -3.00 -9.86
C VAL A 225 7.15 -1.92 -9.18
N LEU A 226 7.07 -1.93 -7.84
CA LEU A 226 6.33 -0.91 -7.06
C LEU A 226 7.23 0.24 -6.61
N LYS A 227 8.56 0.06 -6.64
CA LYS A 227 9.53 1.00 -6.05
C LYS A 227 9.48 2.41 -6.63
N ALA A 228 9.30 2.51 -7.95
CA ALA A 228 9.35 3.77 -8.68
C ALA A 228 7.96 4.33 -9.00
N SER A 229 6.87 3.73 -8.50
CA SER A 229 5.52 4.22 -8.75
C SER A 229 5.24 5.51 -7.98
N ALA A 230 4.67 6.51 -8.67
CA ALA A 230 4.31 7.80 -8.10
C ALA A 230 2.80 7.89 -7.75
N MET A 231 2.17 6.75 -7.48
CA MET A 231 0.76 6.61 -7.12
C MET A 231 0.58 5.41 -6.17
N PRO A 232 -0.60 5.26 -5.52
CA PRO A 232 -0.93 4.03 -4.80
C PRO A 232 -0.74 2.81 -5.69
N SER A 233 -0.04 1.78 -5.17
CA SER A 233 0.37 0.63 -5.96
C SER A 233 0.31 -0.66 -5.15
N ILE A 234 -0.19 -1.73 -5.77
CA ILE A 234 -0.28 -3.07 -5.20
C ILE A 234 0.20 -4.14 -6.16
N LEU A 235 0.66 -5.26 -5.60
CA LEU A 235 0.92 -6.50 -6.32
C LEU A 235 -0.02 -7.57 -5.77
N VAL A 236 -0.78 -8.20 -6.66
CA VAL A 236 -1.79 -9.21 -6.31
C VAL A 236 -1.28 -10.58 -6.71
N GLU A 237 -1.16 -11.48 -5.75
CA GLU A 237 -0.86 -12.90 -5.95
C GLU A 237 -2.17 -13.69 -5.98
N LEU A 238 -2.56 -14.14 -7.16
CA LEU A 238 -3.86 -14.75 -7.42
C LEU A 238 -4.06 -16.12 -6.78
N GLY A 239 -2.97 -16.83 -6.53
CA GLY A 239 -2.96 -18.20 -6.02
C GLY A 239 -1.60 -18.84 -6.21
N PHE A 240 -1.48 -20.15 -6.06
CA PHE A 240 -0.21 -20.88 -6.13
C PHE A 240 -0.16 -21.80 -7.35
N ILE A 241 0.58 -21.41 -8.40
CA ILE A 241 0.78 -22.23 -9.59
C ILE A 241 1.51 -23.56 -9.29
N SER A 242 2.29 -23.60 -8.18
CA SER A 242 2.97 -24.81 -7.73
C SER A 242 2.03 -25.87 -7.15
N THR A 243 0.77 -25.53 -6.81
CA THR A 243 -0.23 -26.44 -6.27
C THR A 243 -1.16 -26.90 -7.40
N PRO A 244 -1.25 -28.20 -7.71
CA PRO A 244 -1.99 -28.67 -8.89
C PRO A 244 -3.46 -28.30 -8.95
N GLU A 245 -4.15 -28.22 -7.82
CA GLU A 245 -5.56 -27.79 -7.74
C GLU A 245 -5.72 -26.30 -8.01
N GLU A 246 -4.82 -25.47 -7.43
CA GLU A 246 -4.76 -24.04 -7.68
C GLU A 246 -4.45 -23.76 -9.15
N GLU A 247 -3.44 -24.43 -9.69
CA GLU A 247 -3.06 -24.28 -11.09
C GLU A 247 -4.22 -24.59 -12.02
N ARG A 248 -4.97 -25.68 -11.77
CA ARG A 248 -6.17 -26.00 -12.57
C ARG A 248 -7.20 -24.88 -12.50
N TYR A 249 -7.53 -24.41 -11.29
CA TYR A 249 -8.49 -23.32 -11.09
C TYR A 249 -8.05 -22.03 -11.79
N LEU A 250 -6.78 -21.64 -11.66
CA LEU A 250 -6.19 -20.44 -12.28
C LEU A 250 -6.18 -20.48 -13.81
N ASN A 251 -6.29 -21.68 -14.41
CA ASN A 251 -6.36 -21.85 -15.85
C ASN A 251 -7.79 -21.93 -16.41
N THR A 252 -8.81 -22.09 -15.56
CA THR A 252 -10.20 -22.05 -15.99
C THR A 252 -10.64 -20.65 -16.37
N ASP A 253 -11.63 -20.56 -17.24
CA ASP A 253 -12.24 -19.27 -17.58
C ASP A 253 -12.98 -18.69 -16.40
N GLU A 254 -13.72 -19.52 -15.69
CA GLU A 254 -14.43 -19.18 -14.46
C GLU A 254 -13.49 -18.63 -13.38
N GLY A 255 -12.40 -19.34 -13.07
CA GLY A 255 -11.43 -18.93 -12.06
C GLY A 255 -10.82 -17.58 -12.36
N THR A 256 -10.37 -17.37 -13.61
CA THR A 256 -9.79 -16.09 -14.02
C THR A 256 -10.81 -14.94 -14.06
N THR A 257 -12.07 -15.23 -14.42
CA THR A 257 -13.16 -14.24 -14.41
C THR A 257 -13.55 -13.87 -13.00
N THR A 258 -13.68 -14.84 -12.10
CA THR A 258 -13.98 -14.62 -10.68
C THR A 258 -12.92 -13.78 -10.00
N LEU A 259 -11.63 -14.09 -10.22
CA LEU A 259 -10.53 -13.31 -9.65
C LEU A 259 -10.49 -11.87 -10.20
N ALA A 260 -10.65 -11.70 -11.52
CA ALA A 260 -10.72 -10.38 -12.14
C ALA A 260 -11.90 -9.56 -11.57
N ARG A 261 -13.07 -10.19 -11.38
CA ARG A 261 -14.25 -9.57 -10.78
C ARG A 261 -14.00 -9.15 -9.33
N GLY A 262 -13.30 -9.96 -8.53
CA GLY A 262 -12.91 -9.61 -7.17
C GLY A 262 -12.05 -8.35 -7.13
N ILE A 263 -11.03 -8.26 -8.00
CA ILE A 263 -10.18 -7.06 -8.10
C ILE A 263 -10.99 -5.86 -8.61
N TYR A 264 -11.89 -6.06 -9.57
CA TYR A 264 -12.76 -5.02 -10.09
C TYR A 264 -13.67 -4.42 -8.99
N ARG A 265 -14.31 -5.26 -8.17
CA ARG A 265 -15.16 -4.80 -7.05
C ARG A 265 -14.33 -4.00 -6.01
N ALA A 266 -13.12 -4.44 -5.71
CA ALA A 266 -12.20 -3.72 -4.84
C ALA A 266 -11.80 -2.36 -5.43
N PHE A 267 -11.52 -2.32 -6.75
CA PHE A 267 -11.24 -1.10 -7.49
C PHE A 267 -12.40 -0.10 -7.42
N LEU A 268 -13.64 -0.55 -7.63
CA LEU A 268 -14.81 0.32 -7.53
C LEU A 268 -14.98 0.92 -6.12
N ALA A 269 -14.82 0.10 -5.08
CA ALA A 269 -14.90 0.57 -3.70
C ALA A 269 -13.82 1.63 -3.42
N TYR A 270 -12.58 1.37 -3.81
CA TYR A 270 -11.48 2.31 -3.67
C TYR A 270 -11.71 3.62 -4.43
N LYS A 271 -12.11 3.52 -5.71
CA LYS A 271 -12.39 4.70 -6.56
C LYS A 271 -13.49 5.55 -5.95
N ARG A 272 -14.58 4.94 -5.49
CA ARG A 272 -15.69 5.64 -4.83
C ARG A 272 -15.22 6.43 -3.61
N GLU A 273 -14.44 5.82 -2.73
CA GLU A 273 -13.91 6.47 -1.54
C GLU A 273 -12.93 7.61 -1.89
N HIS A 274 -12.11 7.39 -2.92
CA HIS A 274 -11.20 8.41 -3.45
C HIS A 274 -11.96 9.63 -3.98
N GLU A 275 -13.03 9.42 -4.76
CA GLU A 275 -13.88 10.49 -5.29
C GLU A 275 -14.55 11.28 -4.17
N ILE A 276 -15.16 10.59 -3.20
CA ILE A 276 -15.83 11.23 -2.05
C ILE A 276 -14.84 12.09 -1.27
N ARG A 277 -13.61 11.62 -1.08
CA ARG A 277 -12.56 12.38 -0.38
C ARG A 277 -12.14 13.64 -1.12
N LEU A 278 -12.13 13.63 -2.46
CA LEU A 278 -11.71 14.76 -3.28
C LEU A 278 -12.83 15.76 -3.51
N THR A 279 -14.07 15.32 -3.70
CA THR A 279 -15.18 16.14 -4.21
C THR A 279 -16.41 16.14 -3.30
N GLY A 280 -16.42 15.34 -2.23
CA GLY A 280 -17.60 15.14 -1.36
C GLY A 280 -18.69 14.25 -1.97
N ALA A 281 -18.53 13.80 -3.23
CA ALA A 281 -19.49 12.94 -3.93
C ALA A 281 -18.79 11.90 -4.80
N SER A 282 -19.49 10.84 -5.20
CA SER A 282 -18.99 9.85 -6.15
C SER A 282 -20.03 9.49 -7.20
N ARG A 283 -19.58 9.27 -8.42
CA ARG A 283 -20.38 8.71 -9.52
C ARG A 283 -20.28 7.17 -9.58
N THR A 284 -19.37 6.59 -8.82
CA THR A 284 -19.14 5.15 -8.81
C THR A 284 -20.28 4.40 -8.15
N ILE A 285 -20.94 3.54 -8.90
CA ILE A 285 -22.00 2.65 -8.41
C ILE A 285 -21.32 1.33 -7.99
N LEU A 286 -21.60 0.88 -6.77
CA LEU A 286 -21.14 -0.43 -6.30
C LEU A 286 -22.18 -1.48 -6.69
N PRO A 287 -21.77 -2.68 -7.16
CA PRO A 287 -22.67 -3.80 -7.35
C PRO A 287 -23.32 -4.20 -6.02
N ASN A 288 -24.60 -4.57 -6.04
CA ASN A 288 -25.27 -5.08 -4.86
C ASN A 288 -24.65 -6.41 -4.41
N ASP A 289 -24.47 -6.57 -3.10
CA ASP A 289 -23.88 -7.79 -2.54
C ASP A 289 -24.80 -9.02 -2.65
N ASP A 290 -26.11 -8.80 -2.89
CA ASP A 290 -27.14 -9.86 -2.91
C ASP A 290 -27.43 -10.46 -4.29
N GLU A 291 -27.00 -9.86 -5.39
CA GLU A 291 -27.36 -10.33 -6.74
C GLU A 291 -26.50 -11.50 -7.27
N GLU A 292 -25.43 -11.91 -6.57
CA GLU A 292 -24.45 -12.87 -7.09
C GLU A 292 -24.28 -14.16 -6.27
N ALA A 293 -25.17 -14.40 -5.31
CA ALA A 293 -25.14 -15.63 -4.49
C ALA A 293 -25.77 -16.87 -5.17
N THR A 294 -26.33 -16.72 -6.36
CA THR A 294 -27.06 -17.78 -7.07
C THR A 294 -26.30 -18.26 -8.29
N GLU A 295 -25.17 -18.87 -8.14
CA GLU A 295 -24.60 -19.89 -9.05
C GLU A 295 -23.10 -20.13 -8.73
N ALA A 296 -22.86 -20.88 -7.65
CA ALA A 296 -21.59 -21.58 -7.49
C ALA A 296 -21.89 -23.04 -7.15
N PRO A 297 -21.33 -24.01 -7.90
CA PRO A 297 -21.52 -25.41 -7.55
C PRO A 297 -20.84 -25.67 -6.20
N VAL A 298 -21.64 -26.24 -5.31
CA VAL A 298 -21.22 -26.73 -4.00
C VAL A 298 -20.25 -27.88 -4.22
N ILE A 299 -18.95 -27.62 -4.06
CA ILE A 299 -17.96 -28.69 -3.91
C ILE A 299 -18.04 -29.13 -2.45
N ALA A 300 -18.60 -30.34 -2.27
CA ALA A 300 -18.74 -31.00 -1.00
C ALA A 300 -17.46 -30.99 -0.18
N GLN A 301 -17.59 -30.47 1.04
CA GLN A 301 -16.61 -30.69 2.08
C GLN A 301 -16.82 -32.12 2.60
N THR A 302 -15.87 -32.99 2.39
CA THR A 302 -15.71 -34.22 3.16
C THR A 302 -14.49 -34.05 4.04
N ASP A 303 -14.79 -34.07 5.25
CA ASP A 303 -14.27 -34.82 6.40
C ASP A 303 -13.36 -34.12 7.38
N SER A 304 -13.99 -34.05 8.47
CA SER A 304 -13.70 -33.94 9.89
C SER A 304 -12.32 -34.43 10.37
N THR A 305 -11.67 -33.57 11.19
CA THR A 305 -11.09 -34.09 12.44
C THR A 305 -11.31 -33.07 13.55
N GLN A 306 -12.11 -33.49 14.52
CA GLN A 306 -12.35 -32.82 15.79
C GLN A 306 -11.07 -32.78 16.60
N GLU A 307 -10.69 -31.62 17.07
CA GLU A 307 -9.82 -31.52 18.23
C GLU A 307 -10.50 -30.67 19.30
N LYS A 308 -10.57 -31.28 20.48
CA LYS A 308 -11.37 -30.91 21.63
C LYS A 308 -10.98 -29.55 22.21
N ALA A 309 -12.01 -28.75 22.48
CA ALA A 309 -11.96 -27.62 23.40
C ALA A 309 -11.64 -28.10 24.82
N ALA A 310 -10.62 -27.53 25.42
CA ALA A 310 -10.37 -27.63 26.87
C ALA A 310 -10.80 -26.33 27.54
N GLU A 311 -11.64 -26.52 28.55
CA GLU A 311 -12.31 -25.52 29.40
C GLU A 311 -11.31 -24.60 30.13
N ARG A 312 -11.71 -23.34 30.27
CA ARG A 312 -11.15 -22.36 31.19
C ARG A 312 -11.72 -22.60 32.61
N PRO A 313 -10.93 -22.61 33.65
CA PRO A 313 -11.46 -22.33 34.99
C PRO A 313 -11.42 -20.82 35.26
N LYS A 314 -12.58 -20.28 35.59
CA LYS A 314 -12.73 -19.02 36.34
C LYS A 314 -12.23 -19.23 37.75
N ASN A 315 -11.33 -18.40 38.24
CA ASN A 315 -11.36 -18.08 39.66
C ASN A 315 -10.88 -16.65 39.93
N SER A 316 -11.72 -15.96 40.61
CA SER A 316 -11.57 -14.61 41.14
C SER A 316 -10.83 -14.70 42.49
N SER A 317 -9.85 -13.87 42.68
CA SER A 317 -9.65 -13.25 44.00
C SER A 317 -8.57 -12.15 43.93
N ARG A 318 -9.00 -10.98 44.36
CA ARG A 318 -8.23 -9.78 44.59
C ARG A 318 -7.58 -9.92 45.98
N PRO A 319 -6.36 -9.48 46.20
CA PRO A 319 -5.99 -8.94 47.48
C PRO A 319 -5.46 -7.50 47.39
N LYS A 320 -5.75 -6.85 48.50
CA LYS A 320 -5.57 -5.47 48.89
C LYS A 320 -4.15 -4.91 48.79
N GLU A 321 -4.14 -3.60 48.74
CA GLU A 321 -3.07 -2.63 48.95
C GLU A 321 -2.04 -3.00 50.00
N LEU A 322 -0.79 -2.73 49.68
CA LEU A 322 0.23 -2.31 50.65
C LEU A 322 1.04 -1.17 50.01
N MET A 323 0.79 0.01 50.53
CA MET A 323 1.64 1.19 50.33
C MET A 323 3.00 0.91 50.96
N ALA A 324 4.05 1.09 50.17
CA ALA A 324 5.39 1.28 50.70
C ALA A 324 6.07 2.43 49.94
N GLU A 325 6.48 3.40 50.73
CA GLU A 325 7.21 4.60 50.33
C GLU A 325 8.42 4.30 49.44
N ALA A 326 8.48 4.90 48.27
CA ALA A 326 9.68 4.90 47.46
C ALA A 326 10.40 6.24 47.62
N LYS A 327 11.52 6.20 48.33
CA LYS A 327 12.50 7.27 48.42
C LYS A 327 12.95 7.73 47.01
N THR A 328 12.88 9.01 46.85
CA THR A 328 13.42 9.78 45.73
C THR A 328 14.90 9.47 45.54
N GLN A 329 15.22 8.77 44.45
CA GLN A 329 16.57 8.74 43.92
C GLN A 329 16.60 9.50 42.60
N ARG A 330 17.45 10.52 42.57
CA ARG A 330 17.77 11.33 41.37
C ARG A 330 18.23 10.42 40.20
N PRO A 331 17.87 10.76 38.96
CA PRO A 331 18.41 10.04 37.83
C PRO A 331 19.91 10.31 37.71
N ILE A 332 20.68 9.25 37.65
CA ILE A 332 22.11 9.32 37.31
C ILE A 332 22.19 9.64 35.83
N VAL A 333 22.49 10.89 35.51
CA VAL A 333 22.96 11.31 34.21
C VAL A 333 24.38 10.75 34.09
N ALA A 334 24.56 9.71 33.31
CA ALA A 334 25.89 9.30 32.88
C ALA A 334 26.39 10.38 31.90
N GLU A 335 27.24 11.25 32.35
CA GLU A 335 28.11 12.09 31.50
C GLU A 335 28.99 11.15 30.66
N SER A 336 28.57 10.89 29.42
CA SER A 336 29.48 10.42 28.40
C SER A 336 30.01 11.65 27.65
N THR A 337 31.23 11.99 27.92
CA THR A 337 32.06 12.93 27.11
C THR A 337 32.16 12.35 25.70
N THR A 338 31.27 12.74 24.80
CA THR A 338 31.39 12.51 23.36
C THR A 338 31.13 13.82 22.63
N ASN A 339 31.98 14.10 21.64
CA ASN A 339 31.94 15.27 20.78
C ASN A 339 30.53 15.67 20.37
N ASP A 340 30.19 16.92 20.54
CA ASP A 340 28.87 17.58 20.50
C ASP A 340 28.12 17.53 19.15
N SER A 341 28.45 16.58 18.24
CA SER A 341 27.82 16.46 16.93
C SER A 341 27.59 15.01 16.45
N GLU A 342 27.79 14.03 17.31
CA GLU A 342 27.75 12.62 16.86
C GLU A 342 26.35 12.03 16.93
N ILE A 343 25.90 11.44 15.78
CA ILE A 343 24.64 10.72 15.69
C ILE A 343 24.77 9.37 16.41
N THR A 344 23.82 9.04 17.26
CA THR A 344 23.73 7.75 17.93
C THR A 344 22.49 6.99 17.46
N PHE A 345 22.66 5.78 16.94
CA PHE A 345 21.58 4.87 16.60
C PHE A 345 21.29 3.93 17.75
N LYS A 346 20.01 3.67 18.03
CA LYS A 346 19.53 2.73 19.05
C LYS A 346 18.41 1.87 18.48
N ILE A 347 18.15 0.69 19.06
CA ILE A 347 17.06 -0.20 18.66
C ILE A 347 15.92 -0.04 19.68
N GLN A 348 14.77 0.49 19.27
CA GLN A 348 13.58 0.52 20.12
C GLN A 348 12.96 -0.88 20.13
N ILE A 349 12.78 -1.45 21.33
CA ILE A 349 12.34 -2.84 21.53
C ILE A 349 10.91 -2.96 22.03
N LEU A 350 10.46 -2.05 22.89
CA LEU A 350 9.09 -2.03 23.42
C LEU A 350 8.74 -0.67 24.02
N THR A 351 7.45 -0.49 24.31
CA THR A 351 6.93 0.69 25.03
C THR A 351 6.17 0.27 26.28
N SER A 352 6.13 1.15 27.29
CA SER A 352 5.38 0.90 28.52
C SER A 352 4.85 2.22 29.10
N SER A 353 3.65 2.20 29.65
CA SER A 353 3.07 3.34 30.38
C SER A 353 3.69 3.54 31.76
N ARG A 354 4.40 2.53 32.29
CA ARG A 354 5.08 2.54 33.59
C ARG A 354 6.55 2.18 33.41
N PRO A 355 7.46 2.69 34.28
CA PRO A 355 8.86 2.28 34.25
C PRO A 355 9.00 0.78 34.56
N LEU A 356 9.89 0.11 33.84
CA LEU A 356 10.21 -1.30 34.01
C LEU A 356 11.46 -1.45 34.88
N ALA A 357 11.49 -2.46 35.73
CA ALA A 357 12.68 -2.86 36.45
C ALA A 357 13.74 -3.45 35.45
N LYS A 358 15.02 -3.34 35.78
CA LYS A 358 16.11 -3.85 34.91
C LYS A 358 16.02 -5.34 34.57
N ASN A 359 15.37 -6.13 35.41
CA ASN A 359 15.14 -7.56 35.25
C ASN A 359 13.69 -7.93 34.94
N ASP A 360 12.90 -6.96 34.45
CA ASP A 360 11.51 -7.20 34.04
C ASP A 360 11.44 -8.27 32.94
N LYS A 361 10.57 -9.28 33.09
CA LYS A 361 10.40 -10.38 32.14
C LYS A 361 10.10 -9.93 30.71
N ARG A 362 9.50 -8.75 30.54
CA ARG A 362 9.22 -8.16 29.22
C ARG A 362 10.47 -7.78 28.45
N LEU A 363 11.61 -7.57 29.13
CA LEU A 363 12.91 -7.32 28.51
C LEU A 363 13.58 -8.59 27.99
N LYS A 364 12.97 -9.76 28.21
CA LYS A 364 13.39 -11.09 27.68
C LYS A 364 14.87 -11.40 27.88
N GLY A 365 15.44 -10.97 29.03
CA GLY A 365 16.83 -11.21 29.40
C GLY A 365 17.86 -10.32 28.72
N LEU A 366 17.46 -9.33 27.93
CA LEU A 366 18.39 -8.33 27.43
C LEU A 366 18.95 -7.50 28.60
N LYS A 367 20.27 -7.44 28.68
CA LYS A 367 21.04 -6.58 29.59
C LYS A 367 21.32 -5.25 28.89
N ASP A 368 21.61 -4.20 29.65
CA ASP A 368 21.98 -2.88 29.13
C ASP A 368 20.87 -2.22 28.26
N VAL A 369 19.62 -2.44 28.68
CA VAL A 369 18.46 -1.77 28.08
C VAL A 369 18.33 -0.38 28.69
N ASP A 370 18.26 0.64 27.82
CA ASP A 370 18.04 2.04 28.16
C ASP A 370 16.60 2.42 27.80
N TYR A 371 16.17 3.64 28.17
CA TYR A 371 14.88 4.16 27.75
C TYR A 371 14.89 5.68 27.57
N TYR A 372 13.96 6.18 26.81
CA TYR A 372 13.60 7.59 26.75
C TYR A 372 12.09 7.76 26.92
N LYS A 373 11.65 8.97 27.27
CA LYS A 373 10.23 9.28 27.49
C LYS A 373 9.73 10.23 26.42
N GLU A 374 8.65 9.84 25.73
CA GLU A 374 8.02 10.65 24.70
C GLU A 374 6.50 10.54 24.85
N GLY A 375 5.79 11.66 24.95
CA GLY A 375 4.33 11.66 25.12
C GLY A 375 3.83 10.94 26.39
N GLY A 376 4.62 10.97 27.49
CA GLY A 376 4.26 10.27 28.74
C GLY A 376 4.58 8.77 28.75
N ILE A 377 4.99 8.18 27.63
CA ILE A 377 5.28 6.75 27.46
C ILE A 377 6.78 6.51 27.55
N TYR A 378 7.18 5.45 28.26
CA TYR A 378 8.56 4.96 28.31
C TYR A 378 8.83 4.08 27.11
N LYS A 379 9.86 4.44 26.31
CA LYS A 379 10.28 3.73 25.10
C LYS A 379 11.66 3.12 25.36
N TYR A 380 11.71 1.79 25.39
CA TYR A 380 12.91 1.04 25.76
C TYR A 380 13.77 0.78 24.53
N THR A 381 15.09 0.97 24.69
CA THR A 381 16.07 0.87 23.62
C THR A 381 17.24 -0.04 23.98
N TYR A 382 17.86 -0.63 22.96
CA TYR A 382 19.02 -1.51 23.10
C TYR A 382 20.08 -1.19 22.04
N GLY A 383 21.35 -1.47 22.32
CA GLY A 383 22.43 -1.50 21.34
C GLY A 383 22.79 -0.15 20.74
N ALA A 384 23.06 0.86 21.57
CA ALA A 384 23.48 2.20 21.14
C ALA A 384 24.84 2.16 20.41
N SER A 385 24.95 2.84 19.24
CA SER A 385 26.21 2.99 18.51
C SER A 385 26.13 4.13 17.48
N PRO A 386 27.21 4.85 17.20
CA PRO A 386 27.26 5.77 16.07
C PRO A 386 27.36 5.03 14.71
N ASP A 387 27.77 3.77 14.71
CA ASP A 387 27.81 2.94 13.51
C ASP A 387 26.46 2.28 13.28
N TYR A 388 25.73 2.79 12.29
CA TYR A 388 24.44 2.26 11.87
C TYR A 388 24.49 0.76 11.51
N ASN A 389 25.53 0.33 10.79
CA ASN A 389 25.65 -1.07 10.36
C ASN A 389 25.87 -2.01 11.56
N LYS A 390 26.56 -1.55 12.61
CA LYS A 390 26.69 -2.30 13.87
C LYS A 390 25.32 -2.46 14.55
N VAL A 391 24.53 -1.38 14.63
CA VAL A 391 23.19 -1.44 15.24
C VAL A 391 22.26 -2.34 14.43
N LEU A 392 22.35 -2.29 13.09
CA LEU A 392 21.57 -3.16 12.20
C LEU A 392 21.89 -4.65 12.41
N ARG A 393 23.19 -5.00 12.51
CA ARG A 393 23.60 -6.38 12.84
C ARG A 393 23.12 -6.83 14.22
N THR A 394 23.23 -5.95 15.22
CA THR A 394 22.73 -6.21 16.57
C THR A 394 21.21 -6.43 16.57
N ARG A 395 20.46 -5.59 15.86
CA ARG A 395 19.01 -5.77 15.69
C ARG A 395 18.71 -7.15 15.12
N ARG A 396 19.33 -7.52 13.99
CA ARG A 396 19.07 -8.79 13.29
C ARG A 396 19.41 -10.01 14.17
N ASN A 397 20.60 -10.02 14.74
CA ASN A 397 21.15 -11.22 15.38
C ASN A 397 20.70 -11.40 16.83
N THR A 398 20.46 -10.30 17.55
CA THR A 398 20.19 -10.34 19.00
C THR A 398 18.76 -9.92 19.33
N VAL A 399 18.26 -8.87 18.69
CA VAL A 399 17.00 -8.26 19.12
C VAL A 399 15.80 -8.86 18.39
N THR A 400 15.84 -9.01 17.06
CA THR A 400 14.71 -9.52 16.27
C THR A 400 14.21 -10.90 16.70
N PRO A 401 15.06 -11.88 17.10
CA PRO A 401 14.58 -13.16 17.62
C PRO A 401 13.73 -13.04 18.88
N LEU A 402 13.96 -11.99 19.66
CA LEU A 402 13.24 -11.72 20.91
C LEU A 402 12.09 -10.74 20.71
N PHE A 403 12.27 -9.69 19.90
CA PHE A 403 11.35 -8.60 19.67
C PHE A 403 11.14 -8.39 18.16
N LYS A 404 10.14 -9.03 17.61
CA LYS A 404 9.88 -9.02 16.16
C LYS A 404 9.61 -7.61 15.60
N ASP A 405 9.01 -6.73 16.41
CA ASP A 405 8.62 -5.37 16.01
C ASP A 405 9.66 -4.31 16.39
N ALA A 406 10.89 -4.72 16.77
CA ALA A 406 11.95 -3.78 17.12
C ALA A 406 12.46 -3.04 15.88
N PHE A 407 12.66 -1.71 15.99
CA PHE A 407 13.14 -0.86 14.93
C PHE A 407 14.24 0.10 15.37
N ILE A 408 15.03 0.59 14.43
CA ILE A 408 16.15 1.49 14.72
C ILE A 408 15.63 2.94 14.74
N ILE A 409 16.12 3.70 15.71
CA ILE A 409 15.89 5.13 15.88
C ILE A 409 17.22 5.84 15.99
N ALA A 410 17.25 7.15 15.76
CA ALA A 410 18.44 7.95 15.83
C ALA A 410 18.28 9.16 16.76
N PHE A 411 19.36 9.52 17.41
CA PHE A 411 19.46 10.69 18.28
C PHE A 411 20.67 11.52 17.88
N ARG A 412 20.51 12.84 18.05
CA ARG A 412 21.62 13.80 18.02
C ARG A 412 21.54 14.62 19.31
N ASN A 413 22.62 14.66 20.05
CA ASN A 413 22.68 15.39 21.35
C ASN A 413 21.56 15.02 22.32
N GLY A 414 21.14 13.75 22.31
CA GLY A 414 20.05 13.27 23.17
C GLY A 414 18.64 13.53 22.64
N GLU A 415 18.49 14.32 21.58
CA GLU A 415 17.21 14.56 20.92
C GLU A 415 16.97 13.60 19.75
N LYS A 416 15.75 13.10 19.65
CA LYS A 416 15.35 12.19 18.57
C LYS A 416 15.33 12.95 17.25
N MET A 417 15.98 12.38 16.24
CA MET A 417 16.03 12.93 14.90
C MET A 417 15.40 11.98 13.87
N ASN A 418 15.18 12.50 12.66
CA ASN A 418 14.71 11.67 11.55
C ASN A 418 15.77 10.63 11.21
N ILE A 419 15.38 9.36 11.22
CA ILE A 419 16.28 8.23 10.98
C ILE A 419 16.91 8.27 9.57
N ASN A 420 16.17 8.73 8.56
CA ASN A 420 16.67 8.81 7.19
C ASN A 420 17.75 9.88 7.03
N GLU A 421 17.58 11.02 7.70
CA GLU A 421 18.61 12.08 7.77
C GLU A 421 19.87 11.57 8.48
N ALA A 422 19.70 10.88 9.61
CA ALA A 422 20.79 10.29 10.36
C ALA A 422 21.60 9.30 9.51
N ILE A 423 20.93 8.44 8.74
CA ILE A 423 21.57 7.47 7.87
C ILE A 423 22.25 8.13 6.67
N ALA A 424 21.63 9.14 6.06
CA ALA A 424 22.22 9.89 4.97
C ALA A 424 23.54 10.54 5.40
N GLU A 425 23.55 11.12 6.59
CA GLU A 425 24.75 11.73 7.16
C GLU A 425 25.83 10.70 7.54
N PHE A 426 25.44 9.57 8.14
CA PHE A 426 26.34 8.45 8.41
C PHE A 426 27.03 7.96 7.13
N LYS A 427 26.29 7.80 6.03
CA LYS A 427 26.84 7.40 4.73
C LYS A 427 27.79 8.45 4.16
N LYS A 428 27.44 9.72 4.25
CA LYS A 428 28.28 10.83 3.78
C LYS A 428 29.62 10.90 4.54
N ARG A 429 29.60 10.63 5.85
CA ARG A 429 30.81 10.57 6.69
C ARG A 429 31.73 9.40 6.35
N ARG A 430 31.15 8.26 5.96
CA ARG A 430 31.91 7.05 5.62
C ARG A 430 32.57 7.09 4.23
N ASN A 431 32.04 7.94 3.34
CA ASN A 431 32.55 8.10 1.98
C ASN A 431 33.57 9.28 1.86
N LYS A 432 33.87 9.95 2.98
CA LYS A 432 35.00 10.87 3.12
C LYS A 432 36.18 10.14 3.77
#